data_19cc8c17ec5308b56827ae7e4458991e
#
_entry.id   19cc8c17ec5308b56827ae7e4458991e
#
_cell.length_a   1.000
_cell.length_b   1.000
_cell.length_c   1.000
_cell.angle_alpha   90.00
_cell.angle_beta   90.00
_cell.angle_gamma   90.00
#
_symmetry.space_group_name_H-M   'P 1'
#
loop_
_entity.id
_entity.type
_entity.pdbx_description
1 polymer ?
#
loop_
_entity_poly.entity_id
_entity_poly.type
_entity_poly.pdbx_seq_one_letter_code
_entity_poly.pdbx_strand_id
1 'polypeptide(L)'
;MSISKIAKLAGVSTATVSKILNGKDQAISEKTRQKVLKIVESEGYIPNAIAKSLKIKNTKTIGLIVPDVMNLFFSELARGVEDSADRLGYSVILCNTDNNSDKEKKYLQVLQSKRVDGIIISAVESNKNICFSNCITPIVLMDRDIETDKPVGRIKVDNIGCTYDATTHLLSKGCTNIGFISSDTTNVLSRDRLKGYIKALEDNNMPYIEAAVYLKDYSIETGYLGAKKLLDNNKIDGICCGNDLIAIGAIKALKEKGIHVPKHVKVIGLDDIFISSYFDPPLTTIKQPIYGMGHEAVNLLIDMIEKKETNLLRVLNHRLVERMST
;
A
#
# COMPACT_ATOMS: atom_id res chain seq x y z
N MET A 1 -3.29 27.60 26.26
CA MET A 1 -2.22 27.81 27.25
C MET A 1 -0.87 28.01 26.55
N SER A 2 0.10 28.77 27.14
CA SER A 2 1.43 28.99 26.54
C SER A 2 2.53 28.52 27.48
N ILE A 3 3.69 28.16 26.94
CA ILE A 3 4.86 27.75 27.72
C ILE A 3 5.33 28.87 28.71
N SER A 4 5.14 30.13 28.31
CA SER A 4 5.43 31.29 29.17
C SER A 4 4.55 31.35 30.43
N LYS A 5 3.26 30.98 30.31
CA LYS A 5 2.35 30.92 31.43
C LYS A 5 2.72 29.80 32.41
N ILE A 6 3.08 28.62 31.89
CA ILE A 6 3.58 27.50 32.71
C ILE A 6 4.85 27.90 33.44
N ALA A 7 5.80 28.53 32.74
CA ALA A 7 7.04 29.01 33.32
C ALA A 7 6.81 30.00 34.51
N LYS A 8 5.87 30.93 34.32
CA LYS A 8 5.47 31.90 35.34
C LYS A 8 4.83 31.21 36.55
N LEU A 9 3.93 30.27 36.38
CA LEU A 9 3.28 29.51 37.45
C LEU A 9 4.28 28.62 38.21
N ALA A 10 5.23 28.04 37.52
CA ALA A 10 6.27 27.22 38.12
C ALA A 10 7.41 28.03 38.80
N GLY A 11 7.54 29.32 38.50
CA GLY A 11 8.63 30.18 38.95
C GLY A 11 9.98 29.82 38.33
N VAL A 12 9.97 29.38 37.05
CA VAL A 12 11.19 28.98 36.33
C VAL A 12 11.23 29.63 34.95
N SER A 13 12.36 29.51 34.25
CA SER A 13 12.47 30.02 32.88
C SER A 13 11.68 29.14 31.86
N THR A 14 11.28 29.73 30.75
CA THR A 14 10.66 28.95 29.62
C THR A 14 11.63 27.90 29.07
N ALA A 15 12.94 28.12 29.15
CA ALA A 15 13.97 27.16 28.80
C ALA A 15 13.97 25.96 29.75
N THR A 16 13.76 26.16 31.04
CA THR A 16 13.65 25.10 32.06
C THR A 16 12.41 24.23 31.79
N VAL A 17 11.24 24.85 31.54
CA VAL A 17 10.01 24.12 31.17
C VAL A 17 10.25 23.32 29.90
N SER A 18 10.85 23.92 28.88
CA SER A 18 11.15 23.23 27.62
C SER A 18 12.09 22.03 27.80
N LYS A 19 13.11 22.12 28.63
CA LYS A 19 14.01 21.02 28.94
C LYS A 19 13.28 19.86 29.61
N ILE A 20 12.44 20.15 30.63
CA ILE A 20 11.64 19.13 31.32
C ILE A 20 10.69 18.41 30.38
N LEU A 21 9.93 19.15 29.54
CA LEU A 21 8.98 18.58 28.59
C LEU A 21 9.64 17.78 27.47
N ASN A 22 10.94 17.97 27.25
CA ASN A 22 11.71 17.24 26.24
C ASN A 22 12.63 16.15 26.83
N GLY A 23 12.56 15.85 28.14
CA GLY A 23 13.40 14.85 28.79
C GLY A 23 14.89 15.21 28.79
N LYS A 24 15.24 16.50 28.63
CA LYS A 24 16.63 17.03 28.68
C LYS A 24 16.92 17.74 29.98
N ASP A 25 16.48 17.19 31.09
CA ASP A 25 16.38 17.81 32.41
C ASP A 25 17.37 17.25 33.44
N GLN A 26 18.40 16.53 32.99
CA GLN A 26 19.42 15.89 33.86
C GLN A 26 20.07 16.86 34.89
N ALA A 27 20.16 18.14 34.55
CA ALA A 27 20.70 19.18 35.43
C ALA A 27 19.63 19.92 36.25
N ILE A 28 18.36 19.45 36.22
CA ILE A 28 17.24 20.10 36.92
C ILE A 28 16.85 19.25 38.12
N SER A 29 16.65 19.90 39.29
CA SER A 29 16.26 19.18 40.51
C SER A 29 14.93 18.48 40.36
N GLU A 30 14.78 17.28 40.95
CA GLU A 30 13.53 16.51 40.90
C GLU A 30 12.34 17.31 41.45
N LYS A 31 12.55 18.11 42.49
CA LYS A 31 11.54 19.02 43.04
C LYS A 31 11.00 20.01 42.00
N THR A 32 11.88 20.59 41.20
CA THR A 32 11.50 21.53 40.14
C THR A 32 10.79 20.81 39.00
N ARG A 33 11.28 19.63 38.65
CA ARG A 33 10.70 18.77 37.62
C ARG A 33 9.24 18.41 37.96
N GLN A 34 9.01 17.87 39.15
CA GLN A 34 7.67 17.50 39.63
C GLN A 34 6.71 18.69 39.72
N LYS A 35 7.20 19.86 40.15
CA LYS A 35 6.41 21.09 40.18
C LYS A 35 5.91 21.46 38.76
N VAL A 36 6.80 21.46 37.79
CA VAL A 36 6.45 21.81 36.41
C VAL A 36 5.48 20.80 35.83
N LEU A 37 5.72 19.49 36.01
CA LEU A 37 4.83 18.43 35.47
C LEU A 37 3.41 18.51 36.06
N LYS A 38 3.27 18.75 37.37
CA LYS A 38 1.96 18.96 38.00
C LYS A 38 1.21 20.16 37.45
N ILE A 39 1.90 21.27 37.16
CA ILE A 39 1.28 22.45 36.55
C ILE A 39 0.88 22.17 35.10
N VAL A 40 1.72 21.46 34.32
CA VAL A 40 1.41 21.06 32.96
C VAL A 40 0.16 20.21 32.94
N GLU A 41 0.04 19.24 33.85
CA GLU A 41 -1.11 18.33 33.96
C GLU A 41 -2.38 19.08 34.39
N SER A 42 -2.31 19.86 35.49
CA SER A 42 -3.46 20.61 36.02
C SER A 42 -4.01 21.67 35.07
N GLU A 43 -3.15 22.25 34.24
CA GLU A 43 -3.53 23.27 33.27
C GLU A 43 -3.85 22.67 31.86
N GLY A 44 -3.79 21.36 31.71
CA GLY A 44 -4.06 20.67 30.44
C GLY A 44 -3.14 21.17 29.30
N TYR A 45 -1.91 21.55 29.62
CA TYR A 45 -1.01 22.11 28.64
C TYR A 45 -0.43 21.02 27.74
N ILE A 46 -0.78 21.06 26.45
CA ILE A 46 -0.19 20.22 25.41
C ILE A 46 0.93 21.04 24.74
N PRO A 47 2.19 20.56 24.72
CA PRO A 47 3.29 21.22 24.03
C PRO A 47 2.93 21.42 22.55
N ASN A 48 3.10 22.65 22.05
CA ASN A 48 2.81 22.93 20.64
C ASN A 48 3.89 22.28 19.75
N ALA A 49 3.53 21.15 19.14
CA ALA A 49 4.39 20.40 18.23
C ALA A 49 4.85 21.26 17.03
N ILE A 50 4.02 22.19 16.56
CA ILE A 50 4.35 23.11 15.47
C ILE A 50 5.50 24.06 15.87
N ALA A 51 5.45 24.63 17.08
CA ALA A 51 6.53 25.50 17.56
C ALA A 51 7.83 24.73 17.78
N LYS A 52 7.75 23.43 18.16
CA LYS A 52 8.90 22.54 18.31
C LYS A 52 9.48 22.16 16.94
N SER A 53 8.65 21.84 15.98
CA SER A 53 9.07 21.43 14.63
C SER A 53 9.75 22.56 13.86
N LEU A 54 9.30 23.81 14.03
CA LEU A 54 9.92 24.99 13.45
C LEU A 54 11.39 25.17 13.93
N LYS A 55 11.69 24.78 15.18
CA LYS A 55 13.04 24.89 15.76
C LYS A 55 13.93 23.70 15.39
N ILE A 56 13.37 22.50 15.22
CA ILE A 56 14.12 21.25 15.00
C ILE A 56 14.12 20.84 13.51
N LYS A 57 13.31 21.49 12.67
CA LYS A 57 13.08 21.15 11.23
C LYS A 57 12.65 19.68 11.01
N ASN A 58 12.00 19.06 11.99
CA ASN A 58 11.52 17.68 11.94
C ASN A 58 10.13 17.65 12.60
N THR A 59 9.13 17.19 11.87
CA THR A 59 7.72 17.14 12.32
C THR A 59 7.35 15.80 12.94
N LYS A 60 8.22 14.79 12.80
CA LYS A 60 7.90 13.39 13.14
C LYS A 60 6.58 12.92 12.52
N THR A 61 6.32 13.37 11.31
CA THR A 61 5.10 13.05 10.58
C THR A 61 5.46 12.64 9.17
N ILE A 62 4.88 11.54 8.68
CA ILE A 62 4.98 11.09 7.29
C ILE A 62 3.59 11.10 6.64
N GLY A 63 3.55 11.33 5.33
CA GLY A 63 2.35 11.21 4.53
C GLY A 63 2.24 9.82 3.92
N LEU A 64 1.05 9.25 3.90
CA LEU A 64 0.74 8.03 3.16
C LEU A 64 -0.40 8.34 2.18
N ILE A 65 -0.14 8.21 0.88
CA ILE A 65 -1.14 8.40 -0.17
C ILE A 65 -1.46 7.03 -0.77
N VAL A 66 -2.74 6.65 -0.74
CA VAL A 66 -3.24 5.39 -1.29
C VAL A 66 -4.40 5.62 -2.25
N PRO A 67 -4.58 4.75 -3.25
CA PRO A 67 -5.65 4.89 -4.24
C PRO A 67 -7.05 4.69 -3.66
N ASP A 68 -7.24 3.65 -2.83
CA ASP A 68 -8.57 3.30 -2.32
C ASP A 68 -8.46 2.49 -1.02
N VAL A 69 -8.89 3.09 0.10
CA VAL A 69 -8.90 2.44 1.42
C VAL A 69 -9.96 1.32 1.55
N MET A 70 -10.92 1.26 0.62
CA MET A 70 -11.92 0.18 0.60
C MET A 70 -11.34 -1.11 0.01
N ASN A 71 -10.27 -1.03 -0.77
CA ASN A 71 -9.50 -2.21 -1.15
C ASN A 71 -8.62 -2.66 0.02
N LEU A 72 -8.88 -3.88 0.52
CA LEU A 72 -8.22 -4.44 1.69
C LEU A 72 -6.69 -4.57 1.54
N PHE A 73 -6.18 -4.63 0.31
CA PHE A 73 -4.76 -4.53 0.01
C PHE A 73 -4.16 -3.24 0.59
N PHE A 74 -4.76 -2.08 0.29
CA PHE A 74 -4.26 -0.80 0.77
C PHE A 74 -4.52 -0.57 2.26
N SER A 75 -5.56 -1.19 2.82
CA SER A 75 -5.82 -1.13 4.27
C SER A 75 -4.77 -1.91 5.06
N GLU A 76 -4.38 -3.12 4.63
CA GLU A 76 -3.32 -3.90 5.25
C GLU A 76 -1.94 -3.23 5.09
N LEU A 77 -1.69 -2.67 3.93
CA LEU A 77 -0.49 -1.90 3.63
C LEU A 77 -0.38 -0.66 4.52
N ALA A 78 -1.48 0.10 4.69
CA ALA A 78 -1.52 1.25 5.59
C ALA A 78 -1.26 0.84 7.04
N ARG A 79 -1.75 -0.33 7.48
CA ARG A 79 -1.46 -0.89 8.80
C ARG A 79 0.04 -1.16 8.97
N GLY A 80 0.69 -1.75 7.96
CA GLY A 80 2.15 -1.98 7.99
C GLY A 80 2.96 -0.68 8.09
N VAL A 81 2.50 0.37 7.39
CA VAL A 81 3.11 1.71 7.46
C VAL A 81 2.91 2.32 8.85
N GLU A 82 1.67 2.31 9.37
CA GLU A 82 1.34 2.92 10.67
C GLU A 82 2.12 2.27 11.81
N ASP A 83 2.04 0.93 11.95
CA ASP A 83 2.74 0.19 13.01
C ASP A 83 4.26 0.41 12.97
N SER A 84 4.83 0.57 11.76
CA SER A 84 6.27 0.80 11.61
C SER A 84 6.67 2.24 11.91
N ALA A 85 5.85 3.20 11.50
CA ALA A 85 6.05 4.61 11.79
C ALA A 85 5.97 4.88 13.31
N ASP A 86 4.95 4.32 13.98
CA ASP A 86 4.75 4.47 15.42
C ASP A 86 5.96 3.97 16.22
N ARG A 87 6.49 2.78 15.89
CA ARG A 87 7.72 2.24 16.52
C ARG A 87 8.93 3.16 16.41
N LEU A 88 8.99 3.98 15.35
CA LEU A 88 10.06 4.96 15.10
C LEU A 88 9.71 6.37 15.60
N GLY A 89 8.55 6.52 16.28
CA GLY A 89 8.06 7.78 16.83
C GLY A 89 7.57 8.76 15.78
N TYR A 90 7.04 8.25 14.65
CA TYR A 90 6.39 9.03 13.60
C TYR A 90 4.88 8.83 13.61
N SER A 91 4.14 9.89 13.32
CA SER A 91 2.71 9.85 13.05
C SER A 91 2.47 9.78 11.54
N VAL A 92 1.37 9.13 11.12
CA VAL A 92 0.99 8.99 9.71
C VAL A 92 -0.21 9.87 9.39
N ILE A 93 -0.15 10.62 8.28
CA ILE A 93 -1.31 11.28 7.67
C ILE A 93 -1.72 10.46 6.45
N LEU A 94 -2.83 9.75 6.56
CA LEU A 94 -3.40 8.96 5.47
C LEU A 94 -4.23 9.86 4.55
N CYS A 95 -3.99 9.74 3.24
CA CYS A 95 -4.68 10.45 2.17
C CYS A 95 -5.24 9.43 1.16
N ASN A 96 -6.55 9.37 1.02
CA ASN A 96 -7.25 8.50 0.07
C ASN A 96 -7.63 9.26 -1.20
N THR A 97 -7.14 8.82 -2.37
CA THR A 97 -7.31 9.56 -3.63
C THR A 97 -8.55 9.16 -4.43
N ASP A 98 -9.21 8.06 -4.10
CA ASP A 98 -10.31 7.46 -4.89
C ASP A 98 -9.91 7.25 -6.36
N ASN A 99 -8.68 6.81 -6.61
CA ASN A 99 -8.07 6.68 -7.94
C ASN A 99 -8.13 7.98 -8.80
N ASN A 100 -8.17 9.14 -8.16
CA ASN A 100 -8.26 10.45 -8.81
C ASN A 100 -6.89 11.17 -8.80
N SER A 101 -6.34 11.43 -9.97
CA SER A 101 -5.02 12.07 -10.14
C SER A 101 -4.98 13.53 -9.65
N ASP A 102 -6.09 14.26 -9.69
CA ASP A 102 -6.13 15.64 -9.19
C ASP A 102 -6.16 15.66 -7.64
N LYS A 103 -6.86 14.70 -7.02
CA LYS A 103 -6.77 14.50 -5.56
C LYS A 103 -5.34 14.14 -5.15
N GLU A 104 -4.65 13.28 -5.90
CA GLU A 104 -3.27 12.89 -5.62
C GLU A 104 -2.35 14.11 -5.63
N LYS A 105 -2.41 14.94 -6.66
CA LYS A 105 -1.64 16.20 -6.75
C LYS A 105 -1.96 17.15 -5.58
N LYS A 106 -3.25 17.30 -5.26
CA LYS A 106 -3.70 18.13 -4.13
C LYS A 106 -3.13 17.63 -2.80
N TYR A 107 -3.17 16.30 -2.54
CA TYR A 107 -2.64 15.75 -1.30
C TYR A 107 -1.12 15.88 -1.19
N LEU A 108 -0.39 15.73 -2.29
CA LEU A 108 1.05 16.04 -2.31
C LEU A 108 1.33 17.48 -1.87
N GLN A 109 0.58 18.46 -2.40
CA GLN A 109 0.71 19.86 -2.00
C GLN A 109 0.35 20.09 -0.52
N VAL A 110 -0.72 19.46 -0.03
CA VAL A 110 -1.15 19.51 1.38
C VAL A 110 -0.06 18.96 2.29
N LEU A 111 0.49 17.80 1.99
CA LEU A 111 1.54 17.17 2.81
C LEU A 111 2.83 18.03 2.83
N GLN A 112 3.21 18.60 1.68
CA GLN A 112 4.33 19.52 1.60
C GLN A 112 4.09 20.79 2.44
N SER A 113 2.88 21.39 2.36
CA SER A 113 2.52 22.57 3.16
C SER A 113 2.54 22.28 4.68
N LYS A 114 2.18 21.06 5.07
CA LYS A 114 2.30 20.57 6.45
C LYS A 114 3.73 20.22 6.85
N ARG A 115 4.69 20.29 5.92
CA ARG A 115 6.11 19.98 6.14
C ARG A 115 6.32 18.58 6.70
N VAL A 116 5.61 17.58 6.17
CA VAL A 116 5.89 16.19 6.55
C VAL A 116 7.34 15.83 6.21
N ASP A 117 7.95 14.97 7.02
CA ASP A 117 9.37 14.62 6.88
C ASP A 117 9.62 13.69 5.69
N GLY A 118 8.59 12.95 5.26
CA GLY A 118 8.62 12.06 4.11
C GLY A 118 7.23 11.68 3.61
N ILE A 119 7.15 11.12 2.40
CA ILE A 119 5.90 10.70 1.77
C ILE A 119 6.06 9.29 1.21
N ILE A 120 5.11 8.41 1.53
CA ILE A 120 4.94 7.10 0.91
C ILE A 120 3.70 7.21 0.01
N ILE A 121 3.81 6.74 -1.24
CA ILE A 121 2.72 6.85 -2.21
C ILE A 121 2.59 5.56 -3.04
N SER A 122 1.37 5.01 -3.11
CA SER A 122 0.95 4.12 -4.17
C SER A 122 0.22 4.96 -5.22
N ALA A 123 0.85 5.16 -6.37
CA ALA A 123 0.41 6.14 -7.36
C ALA A 123 -0.94 5.77 -7.99
N VAL A 124 -1.71 6.79 -8.40
CA VAL A 124 -2.93 6.60 -9.20
C VAL A 124 -2.57 6.09 -10.59
N GLU A 125 -3.29 5.11 -11.09
CA GLU A 125 -2.99 4.42 -12.36
C GLU A 125 -2.92 5.35 -13.58
N SER A 126 -3.77 6.35 -13.63
CA SER A 126 -3.86 7.30 -14.76
C SER A 126 -2.77 8.38 -14.74
N ASN A 127 -1.98 8.48 -13.68
CA ASN A 127 -1.04 9.58 -13.51
C ASN A 127 0.34 9.24 -14.09
N LYS A 128 0.49 9.44 -15.41
CA LYS A 128 1.75 9.17 -16.12
C LYS A 128 2.86 10.19 -15.80
N ASN A 129 2.54 11.35 -15.20
CA ASN A 129 3.46 12.47 -15.02
C ASN A 129 3.27 13.16 -13.67
N ILE A 130 3.56 12.48 -12.55
CA ILE A 130 3.73 13.20 -11.29
C ILE A 130 5.10 13.86 -11.32
N CYS A 131 5.12 15.18 -11.38
CA CYS A 131 6.35 15.96 -11.27
C CYS A 131 6.73 16.11 -9.79
N PHE A 132 7.79 15.46 -9.38
CA PHE A 132 8.36 15.59 -8.04
C PHE A 132 9.51 16.58 -7.95
N SER A 133 9.90 17.24 -9.07
CA SER A 133 11.07 18.15 -9.12
C SER A 133 11.01 19.26 -8.08
N ASN A 134 9.82 19.80 -7.79
CA ASN A 134 9.63 20.83 -6.77
C ASN A 134 9.40 20.28 -5.35
N CYS A 135 9.38 18.95 -5.18
CA CYS A 135 9.19 18.31 -3.88
C CYS A 135 10.55 18.04 -3.22
N ILE A 136 10.89 18.79 -2.17
CA ILE A 136 12.14 18.60 -1.42
C ILE A 136 12.05 17.38 -0.50
N THR A 137 10.84 16.98 -0.11
CA THR A 137 10.55 15.87 0.79
C THR A 137 10.95 14.53 0.16
N PRO A 138 11.64 13.62 0.88
CA PRO A 138 11.89 12.26 0.42
C PRO A 138 10.59 11.52 0.09
N ILE A 139 10.61 10.73 -0.98
CA ILE A 139 9.44 9.98 -1.46
C ILE A 139 9.81 8.52 -1.65
N VAL A 140 8.93 7.62 -1.21
CA VAL A 140 8.96 6.19 -1.52
C VAL A 140 7.70 5.82 -2.30
N LEU A 141 7.89 5.29 -3.51
CA LEU A 141 6.83 4.65 -4.30
C LEU A 141 6.63 3.22 -3.83
N MET A 142 5.39 2.78 -3.75
CA MET A 142 5.04 1.47 -3.26
C MET A 142 3.97 0.83 -4.15
N ASP A 143 4.13 -0.46 -4.47
CA ASP A 143 3.25 -1.25 -5.33
C ASP A 143 3.23 -0.74 -6.78
N ARG A 144 2.62 0.41 -7.03
CA ARG A 144 2.48 1.03 -8.35
C ARG A 144 3.66 1.95 -8.63
N ASP A 145 4.40 1.64 -9.69
CA ASP A 145 5.55 2.42 -10.13
C ASP A 145 5.18 3.41 -11.23
N ILE A 146 5.82 4.56 -11.18
CA ILE A 146 5.71 5.60 -12.18
C ILE A 146 7.09 6.14 -12.55
N GLU A 147 7.22 6.68 -13.76
CA GLU A 147 8.40 7.44 -14.14
C GLU A 147 8.52 8.70 -13.29
N THR A 148 9.73 8.99 -12.84
CA THR A 148 9.99 10.12 -11.95
C THR A 148 11.19 10.93 -12.45
N ASP A 149 11.12 12.23 -12.25
CA ASP A 149 12.15 13.23 -12.62
C ASP A 149 13.25 13.38 -11.56
N LYS A 150 13.15 12.66 -10.45
CA LYS A 150 14.18 12.62 -9.39
C LYS A 150 14.31 11.22 -8.77
N PRO A 151 15.42 10.93 -8.06
CA PRO A 151 15.57 9.70 -7.32
C PRO A 151 14.48 9.57 -6.23
N VAL A 152 13.79 8.41 -6.20
CA VAL A 152 12.79 8.03 -5.20
C VAL A 152 13.04 6.60 -4.74
N GLY A 153 12.67 6.29 -3.50
CA GLY A 153 12.64 4.90 -3.03
C GLY A 153 11.55 4.11 -3.75
N ARG A 154 11.73 2.80 -3.90
CA ARG A 154 10.76 1.91 -4.55
C ARG A 154 10.65 0.60 -3.78
N ILE A 155 9.43 0.23 -3.41
CA ILE A 155 9.08 -1.08 -2.84
C ILE A 155 8.18 -1.79 -3.83
N LYS A 156 8.60 -2.94 -4.33
CA LYS A 156 7.92 -3.70 -5.38
C LYS A 156 7.81 -5.18 -5.05
N VAL A 157 6.92 -5.85 -5.77
CA VAL A 157 6.88 -7.31 -5.92
C VAL A 157 7.07 -7.64 -7.41
N ASP A 158 7.59 -8.81 -7.73
CA ASP A 158 7.69 -9.28 -9.12
C ASP A 158 6.30 -9.66 -9.65
N ASN A 159 5.62 -8.69 -10.29
CA ASN A 159 4.29 -8.89 -10.84
C ASN A 159 4.25 -9.86 -12.02
N ILE A 160 5.35 -9.99 -12.78
CA ILE A 160 5.49 -11.00 -13.85
C ILE A 160 5.52 -12.38 -13.21
N GLY A 161 6.39 -12.58 -12.21
CA GLY A 161 6.48 -13.83 -11.46
C GLY A 161 5.19 -14.21 -10.76
N CYS A 162 4.48 -13.25 -10.16
CA CYS A 162 3.19 -13.49 -9.49
C CYS A 162 2.16 -14.14 -10.41
N THR A 163 1.92 -13.56 -11.58
CA THR A 163 0.92 -14.10 -12.52
C THR A 163 1.43 -15.30 -13.32
N TYR A 164 2.74 -15.40 -13.52
CA TYR A 164 3.36 -16.60 -14.04
C TYR A 164 3.11 -17.82 -13.13
N ASP A 165 3.37 -17.69 -11.84
CA ASP A 165 3.15 -18.77 -10.86
C ASP A 165 1.65 -19.09 -10.71
N ALA A 166 0.78 -18.07 -10.71
CA ALA A 166 -0.67 -18.25 -10.68
C ALA A 166 -1.17 -19.06 -11.88
N THR A 167 -0.73 -18.71 -13.09
CA THR A 167 -1.15 -19.38 -14.32
C THR A 167 -0.58 -20.80 -14.41
N THR A 168 0.71 -20.97 -14.06
CA THR A 168 1.36 -22.29 -14.01
C THR A 168 0.67 -23.21 -12.99
N HIS A 169 0.21 -22.67 -11.86
CA HIS A 169 -0.58 -23.45 -10.91
C HIS A 169 -1.88 -23.97 -11.53
N LEU A 170 -2.67 -23.13 -12.26
CA LEU A 170 -3.87 -23.58 -12.95
C LEU A 170 -3.57 -24.68 -13.96
N LEU A 171 -2.48 -24.54 -14.75
CA LEU A 171 -2.03 -25.55 -15.70
C LEU A 171 -1.69 -26.86 -14.99
N SER A 172 -0.99 -26.82 -13.86
CA SER A 172 -0.64 -28.00 -13.04
C SER A 172 -1.88 -28.70 -12.47
N LYS A 173 -3.00 -27.99 -12.31
CA LYS A 173 -4.31 -28.53 -11.91
C LYS A 173 -5.14 -29.05 -13.08
N GLY A 174 -4.53 -29.13 -14.26
CA GLY A 174 -5.16 -29.70 -15.47
C GLY A 174 -6.03 -28.74 -16.26
N CYS A 175 -5.98 -27.42 -16.00
CA CYS A 175 -6.66 -26.44 -16.85
C CYS A 175 -5.99 -26.37 -18.23
N THR A 176 -6.82 -26.32 -19.27
CA THR A 176 -6.39 -26.22 -20.66
C THR A 176 -6.90 -24.96 -21.36
N ASN A 177 -7.92 -24.32 -20.81
CA ASN A 177 -8.51 -23.10 -21.34
C ASN A 177 -8.63 -22.05 -20.25
N ILE A 178 -7.52 -21.34 -20.02
CA ILE A 178 -7.41 -20.37 -18.92
C ILE A 178 -7.79 -18.98 -19.43
N GLY A 179 -8.77 -18.33 -18.79
CA GLY A 179 -9.08 -16.92 -18.97
C GLY A 179 -8.26 -16.03 -18.04
N PHE A 180 -8.04 -14.79 -18.46
CA PHE A 180 -7.37 -13.77 -17.65
C PHE A 180 -8.27 -12.55 -17.44
N ILE A 181 -8.49 -12.14 -16.18
CA ILE A 181 -9.28 -10.95 -15.86
C ILE A 181 -8.42 -10.02 -15.00
N SER A 182 -8.18 -8.79 -15.47
CA SER A 182 -7.32 -7.83 -14.78
C SER A 182 -7.73 -6.39 -15.06
N SER A 183 -6.95 -5.44 -14.54
CA SER A 183 -7.04 -4.04 -14.95
C SER A 183 -6.47 -3.83 -16.35
N ASP A 184 -6.81 -2.69 -16.93
CA ASP A 184 -6.26 -2.29 -18.23
C ASP A 184 -4.72 -2.11 -18.17
N THR A 185 -4.10 -2.09 -19.34
CA THR A 185 -2.64 -2.05 -19.46
C THR A 185 -2.06 -0.63 -19.49
N THR A 186 -2.78 0.36 -18.98
CA THR A 186 -2.30 1.75 -18.94
C THR A 186 -1.14 1.95 -17.99
N ASN A 187 -1.06 1.13 -16.92
CA ASN A 187 0.03 1.17 -15.94
C ASN A 187 1.00 -0.03 -16.08
N VAL A 188 2.18 0.09 -15.50
CA VAL A 188 3.26 -0.91 -15.55
C VAL A 188 2.83 -2.21 -14.87
N LEU A 189 2.19 -2.12 -13.70
CA LEU A 189 1.77 -3.26 -12.90
C LEU A 189 0.83 -4.19 -13.69
N SER A 190 -0.20 -3.63 -14.33
CA SER A 190 -1.16 -4.41 -15.12
C SER A 190 -0.52 -5.03 -16.36
N ARG A 191 0.39 -4.29 -17.03
CA ARG A 191 1.17 -4.85 -18.15
C ARG A 191 2.05 -6.02 -17.72
N ASP A 192 2.69 -5.92 -16.58
CA ASP A 192 3.58 -6.98 -16.09
C ASP A 192 2.78 -8.21 -15.66
N ARG A 193 1.60 -8.04 -15.04
CA ARG A 193 0.69 -9.16 -14.75
C ARG A 193 0.22 -9.87 -16.03
N LEU A 194 -0.15 -9.12 -17.06
CA LEU A 194 -0.51 -9.72 -18.35
C LEU A 194 0.67 -10.46 -19.00
N LYS A 195 1.88 -9.90 -18.95
CA LYS A 195 3.10 -10.58 -19.45
C LYS A 195 3.37 -11.90 -18.73
N GLY A 196 3.21 -11.93 -17.41
CA GLY A 196 3.39 -13.16 -16.62
C GLY A 196 2.41 -14.26 -17.03
N TYR A 197 1.13 -13.90 -17.23
CA TYR A 197 0.10 -14.81 -17.77
C TYR A 197 0.49 -15.35 -19.15
N ILE A 198 0.83 -14.48 -20.10
CA ILE A 198 1.22 -14.88 -21.47
C ILE A 198 2.44 -15.79 -21.41
N LYS A 199 3.48 -15.40 -20.68
CA LYS A 199 4.71 -16.18 -20.55
C LYS A 199 4.46 -17.59 -19.98
N ALA A 200 3.59 -17.72 -18.99
CA ALA A 200 3.25 -19.04 -18.44
C ALA A 200 2.56 -19.94 -19.46
N LEU A 201 1.68 -19.37 -20.31
CA LEU A 201 1.07 -20.13 -21.41
C LEU A 201 2.12 -20.57 -22.43
N GLU A 202 2.97 -19.67 -22.90
CA GLU A 202 4.04 -19.93 -23.87
C GLU A 202 5.00 -21.03 -23.39
N ASP A 203 5.51 -20.92 -22.17
CA ASP A 203 6.44 -21.88 -21.56
C ASP A 203 5.81 -23.29 -21.39
N ASN A 204 4.49 -23.38 -21.36
CA ASN A 204 3.74 -24.64 -21.31
C ASN A 204 3.11 -25.05 -22.65
N ASN A 205 3.52 -24.45 -23.76
CA ASN A 205 3.00 -24.72 -25.12
C ASN A 205 1.48 -24.55 -25.27
N MET A 206 0.89 -23.64 -24.49
CA MET A 206 -0.53 -23.30 -24.54
C MET A 206 -0.74 -22.04 -25.40
N PRO A 207 -1.78 -21.98 -26.24
CA PRO A 207 -2.02 -20.79 -27.04
C PRO A 207 -2.51 -19.62 -26.22
N TYR A 208 -1.97 -18.42 -26.47
CA TYR A 208 -2.58 -17.18 -26.01
C TYR A 208 -3.81 -16.85 -26.88
N ILE A 209 -4.96 -16.69 -26.25
CA ILE A 209 -6.23 -16.36 -26.92
C ILE A 209 -6.69 -14.98 -26.41
N GLU A 210 -6.62 -13.96 -27.25
CA GLU A 210 -7.01 -12.58 -26.87
C GLU A 210 -8.47 -12.50 -26.39
N ALA A 211 -9.38 -13.27 -27.00
CA ALA A 211 -10.77 -13.35 -26.58
C ALA A 211 -10.98 -13.94 -25.17
N ALA A 212 -9.97 -14.63 -24.61
CA ALA A 212 -9.96 -15.13 -23.25
C ALA A 212 -9.40 -14.11 -22.23
N VAL A 213 -9.20 -12.86 -22.65
CA VAL A 213 -8.71 -11.77 -21.79
C VAL A 213 -9.78 -10.70 -21.61
N TYR A 214 -10.00 -10.28 -20.36
CA TYR A 214 -10.88 -9.17 -20.02
C TYR A 214 -10.16 -8.17 -19.10
N LEU A 215 -10.05 -6.93 -19.56
CA LEU A 215 -9.30 -5.87 -18.88
C LEU A 215 -10.22 -4.66 -18.65
N LYS A 216 -10.27 -4.16 -17.37
CA LYS A 216 -11.02 -2.94 -17.02
C LYS A 216 -10.37 -2.22 -15.85
N ASP A 217 -10.61 -2.64 -14.61
CA ASP A 217 -10.06 -2.10 -13.35
C ASP A 217 -9.90 -3.22 -12.31
N TYR A 218 -9.33 -2.90 -11.11
CA TYR A 218 -9.16 -3.85 -10.01
C TYR A 218 -10.39 -3.90 -9.08
N SER A 219 -11.57 -4.16 -9.61
CA SER A 219 -12.83 -4.19 -8.85
C SER A 219 -13.51 -5.56 -8.88
N ILE A 220 -14.40 -5.79 -7.90
CA ILE A 220 -15.30 -6.96 -7.87
C ILE A 220 -16.21 -6.97 -9.12
N GLU A 221 -16.65 -5.79 -9.57
CA GLU A 221 -17.50 -5.67 -10.76
C GLU A 221 -16.77 -6.14 -12.03
N THR A 222 -15.50 -5.78 -12.15
CA THR A 222 -14.65 -6.24 -13.27
C THR A 222 -14.55 -7.76 -13.31
N GLY A 223 -14.35 -8.39 -12.15
CA GLY A 223 -14.36 -9.85 -12.05
C GLY A 223 -15.68 -10.47 -12.46
N TYR A 224 -16.79 -9.91 -12.01
CA TYR A 224 -18.13 -10.36 -12.31
C TYR A 224 -18.45 -10.26 -13.81
N LEU A 225 -18.23 -9.10 -14.42
CA LEU A 225 -18.49 -8.87 -15.85
C LEU A 225 -17.52 -9.66 -16.74
N GLY A 226 -16.24 -9.71 -16.36
CA GLY A 226 -15.22 -10.45 -17.07
C GLY A 226 -15.53 -11.95 -17.13
N ALA A 227 -15.88 -12.57 -15.99
CA ALA A 227 -16.25 -13.99 -15.97
C ALA A 227 -17.49 -14.28 -16.86
N LYS A 228 -18.51 -13.43 -16.82
CA LYS A 228 -19.68 -13.58 -17.71
C LYS A 228 -19.27 -13.55 -19.19
N LYS A 229 -18.45 -12.57 -19.59
CA LYS A 229 -17.99 -12.44 -20.97
C LYS A 229 -17.14 -13.63 -21.42
N LEU A 230 -16.25 -14.13 -20.56
CA LEU A 230 -15.41 -15.28 -20.87
C LEU A 230 -16.22 -16.55 -21.05
N LEU A 231 -17.26 -16.76 -20.25
CA LEU A 231 -18.14 -17.93 -20.35
C LEU A 231 -19.03 -17.93 -21.60
N ASP A 232 -19.42 -16.76 -22.08
CA ASP A 232 -20.29 -16.67 -23.29
C ASP A 232 -19.51 -16.98 -24.55
N ASN A 233 -18.20 -16.78 -24.59
CA ASN A 233 -17.38 -16.88 -25.78
C ASN A 233 -16.41 -18.09 -25.81
N ASN A 234 -16.14 -18.72 -24.67
CA ASN A 234 -15.08 -19.72 -24.53
C ASN A 234 -15.46 -20.85 -23.55
N LYS A 235 -14.92 -22.03 -23.78
CA LYS A 235 -15.00 -23.15 -22.82
C LYS A 235 -13.88 -23.00 -21.79
N ILE A 236 -14.01 -22.03 -20.86
CA ILE A 236 -13.01 -21.74 -19.83
C ILE A 236 -13.11 -22.79 -18.72
N ASP A 237 -11.98 -23.38 -18.32
CA ASP A 237 -11.83 -24.31 -17.21
C ASP A 237 -10.95 -23.76 -16.06
N GLY A 238 -10.28 -22.62 -16.30
CA GLY A 238 -9.51 -21.87 -15.29
C GLY A 238 -9.61 -20.36 -15.52
N ILE A 239 -9.60 -19.58 -14.42
CA ILE A 239 -9.54 -18.12 -14.47
C ILE A 239 -8.40 -17.64 -13.58
N CYS A 240 -7.41 -17.00 -14.20
CA CYS A 240 -6.37 -16.25 -13.50
C CYS A 240 -6.82 -14.80 -13.34
N CYS A 241 -6.94 -14.35 -12.09
CA CYS A 241 -7.44 -13.01 -11.75
C CYS A 241 -6.26 -12.10 -11.35
N GLY A 242 -6.28 -10.88 -11.86
CA GLY A 242 -5.26 -9.89 -11.58
C GLY A 242 -5.19 -9.47 -10.11
N ASN A 243 -6.27 -9.69 -9.32
CA ASN A 243 -6.24 -9.58 -7.86
C ASN A 243 -7.39 -10.40 -7.22
N ASP A 244 -7.45 -10.44 -5.89
CA ASP A 244 -8.46 -11.19 -5.15
C ASP A 244 -9.88 -10.59 -5.27
N LEU A 245 -10.02 -9.27 -5.39
CA LEU A 245 -11.33 -8.64 -5.60
C LEU A 245 -11.95 -9.07 -6.94
N ILE A 246 -11.14 -9.15 -7.99
CA ILE A 246 -11.55 -9.69 -9.29
C ILE A 246 -11.96 -11.16 -9.15
N ALA A 247 -11.17 -11.97 -8.42
CA ALA A 247 -11.48 -13.38 -8.19
C ALA A 247 -12.83 -13.57 -7.47
N ILE A 248 -13.10 -12.77 -6.44
CA ILE A 248 -14.39 -12.75 -5.72
C ILE A 248 -15.55 -12.45 -6.67
N GLY A 249 -15.39 -11.45 -7.53
CA GLY A 249 -16.39 -11.11 -8.53
C GLY A 249 -16.61 -12.23 -9.56
N ALA A 250 -15.53 -12.86 -10.01
CA ALA A 250 -15.60 -13.98 -10.95
C ALA A 250 -16.33 -15.19 -10.34
N ILE A 251 -15.99 -15.56 -9.10
CA ILE A 251 -16.66 -16.68 -8.39
C ILE A 251 -18.16 -16.39 -8.24
N LYS A 252 -18.54 -15.14 -7.91
CA LYS A 252 -19.95 -14.74 -7.82
C LYS A 252 -20.67 -14.97 -9.16
N ALA A 253 -20.11 -14.55 -10.28
CA ALA A 253 -20.70 -14.73 -11.60
C ALA A 253 -20.83 -16.20 -11.98
N LEU A 254 -19.82 -17.04 -11.69
CA LEU A 254 -19.85 -18.48 -11.90
C LEU A 254 -20.97 -19.13 -11.08
N LYS A 255 -21.08 -18.80 -9.81
CA LYS A 255 -22.13 -19.33 -8.91
C LYS A 255 -23.53 -18.98 -9.39
N GLU A 256 -23.77 -17.77 -9.87
CA GLU A 256 -25.07 -17.35 -10.44
C GLU A 256 -25.47 -18.13 -11.72
N LYS A 257 -24.47 -18.58 -12.49
CA LYS A 257 -24.68 -19.46 -13.66
C LYS A 257 -24.73 -20.97 -13.35
N GLY A 258 -24.69 -21.35 -12.06
CA GLY A 258 -24.68 -22.76 -11.62
C GLY A 258 -23.35 -23.48 -11.88
N ILE A 259 -22.28 -22.75 -12.11
CA ILE A 259 -20.94 -23.29 -12.38
C ILE A 259 -20.18 -23.39 -11.06
N HIS A 260 -19.81 -24.61 -10.66
CA HIS A 260 -19.15 -24.87 -9.39
C HIS A 260 -17.64 -24.61 -9.48
N VAL A 261 -17.10 -23.86 -8.53
CA VAL A 261 -15.67 -23.67 -8.29
C VAL A 261 -15.26 -24.60 -7.12
N PRO A 262 -14.22 -25.40 -7.28
CA PRO A 262 -13.29 -25.56 -8.40
C PRO A 262 -13.71 -26.62 -9.43
N LYS A 263 -14.83 -27.33 -9.22
CA LYS A 263 -15.20 -28.56 -9.97
C LYS A 263 -15.30 -28.34 -11.48
N HIS A 264 -15.92 -27.24 -11.91
CA HIS A 264 -16.13 -26.92 -13.33
C HIS A 264 -15.13 -25.89 -13.83
N VAL A 265 -14.87 -24.85 -13.04
CA VAL A 265 -13.90 -23.80 -13.33
C VAL A 265 -13.07 -23.54 -12.09
N LYS A 266 -11.75 -23.55 -12.22
CA LYS A 266 -10.83 -23.17 -11.15
C LYS A 266 -10.56 -21.68 -11.20
N VAL A 267 -10.43 -21.04 -10.03
CA VAL A 267 -10.18 -19.61 -9.94
C VAL A 267 -8.99 -19.36 -9.01
N ILE A 268 -8.04 -18.55 -9.46
CA ILE A 268 -6.91 -18.10 -8.66
C ILE A 268 -6.88 -16.58 -8.60
N GLY A 269 -6.65 -16.04 -7.39
CA GLY A 269 -6.47 -14.63 -7.14
C GLY A 269 -5.01 -14.21 -7.03
N LEU A 270 -4.80 -12.96 -6.63
CA LEU A 270 -3.50 -12.38 -6.30
C LEU A 270 -3.75 -11.33 -5.21
N ASP A 271 -2.93 -11.32 -4.18
CA ASP A 271 -2.77 -10.44 -3.02
C ASP A 271 -2.78 -11.22 -1.70
N ASP A 272 -3.67 -12.20 -1.52
CA ASP A 272 -4.01 -12.90 -0.27
C ASP A 272 -4.57 -11.91 0.77
N ILE A 273 -5.54 -11.08 0.34
CA ILE A 273 -6.25 -10.17 1.25
C ILE A 273 -7.01 -10.96 2.34
N PHE A 274 -7.23 -10.33 3.50
CA PHE A 274 -7.82 -10.98 4.67
C PHE A 274 -9.06 -11.83 4.37
N ILE A 275 -9.98 -11.36 3.51
CA ILE A 275 -11.24 -12.06 3.21
C ILE A 275 -11.03 -13.34 2.38
N SER A 276 -9.91 -13.49 1.68
CA SER A 276 -9.66 -14.60 0.73
C SER A 276 -9.69 -15.97 1.40
N SER A 277 -9.29 -16.06 2.67
CA SER A 277 -9.34 -17.30 3.44
C SER A 277 -10.72 -17.63 3.99
N TYR A 278 -11.62 -16.67 4.10
CA TYR A 278 -12.99 -16.80 4.62
C TYR A 278 -14.05 -16.84 3.53
N PHE A 279 -13.66 -16.64 2.28
CA PHE A 279 -14.58 -16.66 1.14
C PHE A 279 -15.05 -18.10 0.84
N ASP A 280 -16.16 -18.27 0.12
CA ASP A 280 -16.69 -19.59 -0.24
C ASP A 280 -16.71 -19.78 -1.78
N PRO A 281 -15.87 -20.70 -2.28
CA PRO A 281 -14.81 -21.45 -1.60
C PRO A 281 -13.62 -20.59 -1.17
N PRO A 282 -12.84 -20.99 -0.12
CA PRO A 282 -11.60 -20.33 0.24
C PRO A 282 -10.67 -20.17 -0.96
N LEU A 283 -10.23 -18.92 -1.22
CA LEU A 283 -9.55 -18.54 -2.44
C LEU A 283 -8.08 -18.94 -2.45
N THR A 284 -7.68 -19.75 -3.44
CA THR A 284 -6.28 -19.92 -3.83
C THR A 284 -5.78 -18.63 -4.43
N THR A 285 -4.61 -18.16 -4.00
CA THR A 285 -4.09 -16.85 -4.40
C THR A 285 -2.58 -16.78 -4.32
N ILE A 286 -1.99 -15.83 -5.00
CA ILE A 286 -0.59 -15.44 -4.82
C ILE A 286 -0.52 -14.43 -3.68
N LYS A 287 0.09 -14.82 -2.56
CA LYS A 287 0.30 -13.94 -1.41
C LYS A 287 1.41 -12.93 -1.69
N GLN A 288 1.08 -11.66 -1.64
CA GLN A 288 2.03 -10.57 -1.52
C GLN A 288 2.33 -10.31 -0.04
N PRO A 289 3.56 -9.90 0.32
CA PRO A 289 3.89 -9.52 1.70
C PRO A 289 3.40 -8.10 2.03
N ILE A 290 2.07 -7.85 1.93
CA ILE A 290 1.45 -6.52 1.93
C ILE A 290 1.86 -5.70 3.17
N TYR A 291 1.69 -6.27 4.37
CA TYR A 291 2.13 -5.64 5.62
C TYR A 291 3.65 -5.36 5.60
N GLY A 292 4.44 -6.32 5.10
CA GLY A 292 5.89 -6.18 4.94
C GLY A 292 6.29 -5.07 3.98
N MET A 293 5.52 -4.85 2.90
CA MET A 293 5.75 -3.73 1.98
C MET A 293 5.63 -2.39 2.71
N GLY A 294 4.60 -2.22 3.54
CA GLY A 294 4.42 -1.03 4.37
C GLY A 294 5.59 -0.82 5.34
N HIS A 295 6.02 -1.90 6.00
CA HIS A 295 7.18 -1.88 6.91
C HIS A 295 8.47 -1.44 6.20
N GLU A 296 8.77 -2.06 5.05
CA GLU A 296 9.97 -1.75 4.27
C GLU A 296 9.94 -0.33 3.67
N ALA A 297 8.74 0.16 3.31
CA ALA A 297 8.59 1.52 2.83
C ALA A 297 8.93 2.56 3.90
N VAL A 298 8.50 2.35 5.14
CA VAL A 298 8.87 3.23 6.26
C VAL A 298 10.36 3.17 6.53
N ASN A 299 10.96 1.97 6.62
CA ASN A 299 12.39 1.82 6.87
C ASN A 299 13.21 2.54 5.79
N LEU A 300 12.87 2.33 4.51
CA LEU A 300 13.54 3.01 3.41
C LEU A 300 13.38 4.53 3.48
N LEU A 301 12.16 5.00 3.78
CA LEU A 301 11.88 6.43 3.92
C LEU A 301 12.71 7.08 5.04
N ILE A 302 12.84 6.41 6.20
CA ILE A 302 13.63 6.90 7.32
C ILE A 302 15.13 6.94 6.97
N ASP A 303 15.66 5.90 6.30
CA ASP A 303 17.04 5.91 5.81
C ASP A 303 17.30 7.11 4.88
N MET A 304 16.34 7.42 3.98
CA MET A 304 16.40 8.60 3.10
C MET A 304 16.35 9.93 3.87
N ILE A 305 15.48 10.03 4.91
CA ILE A 305 15.38 11.22 5.77
C ILE A 305 16.70 11.44 6.54
N GLU A 306 17.29 10.37 7.02
CA GLU A 306 18.56 10.39 7.75
C GLU A 306 19.80 10.47 6.84
N LYS A 307 19.57 10.50 5.51
CA LYS A 307 20.62 10.55 4.46
C LYS A 307 21.64 9.42 4.57
N LYS A 308 21.20 8.25 4.96
CA LYS A 308 22.01 7.05 4.95
C LYS A 308 22.19 6.57 3.50
N GLU A 309 23.33 5.98 3.22
CA GLU A 309 23.54 5.26 1.97
C GLU A 309 22.65 4.01 1.99
N THR A 310 21.71 3.91 1.04
CA THR A 310 20.75 2.82 0.97
C THR A 310 20.38 2.48 -0.46
N ASN A 311 20.06 1.20 -0.70
CA ASN A 311 19.49 0.80 -1.98
C ASN A 311 18.05 1.32 -2.09
N LEU A 312 17.79 2.16 -3.08
CA LEU A 312 16.49 2.77 -3.31
C LEU A 312 15.45 1.80 -3.90
N LEU A 313 15.84 0.62 -4.37
CA LEU A 313 14.93 -0.42 -4.86
C LEU A 313 14.95 -1.62 -3.93
N ARG A 314 13.77 -1.99 -3.40
CA ARG A 314 13.55 -3.23 -2.66
C ARG A 314 12.47 -4.04 -3.35
N VAL A 315 12.82 -5.27 -3.74
CA VAL A 315 11.88 -6.23 -4.33
C VAL A 315 11.58 -7.31 -3.31
N LEU A 316 10.32 -7.51 -2.98
CA LEU A 316 9.86 -8.47 -1.99
C LEU A 316 9.32 -9.73 -2.68
N ASN A 317 9.51 -10.88 -2.02
CA ASN A 317 9.08 -12.16 -2.55
C ASN A 317 7.59 -12.39 -2.33
N HIS A 318 6.94 -12.95 -3.33
CA HIS A 318 5.59 -13.51 -3.26
C HIS A 318 5.62 -15.02 -2.99
N ARG A 319 4.47 -15.62 -2.73
CA ARG A 319 4.31 -17.07 -2.65
C ARG A 319 2.89 -17.50 -3.01
N LEU A 320 2.75 -18.69 -3.56
CA LEU A 320 1.45 -19.32 -3.75
C LEU A 320 0.86 -19.75 -2.40
N VAL A 321 -0.44 -19.50 -2.22
CA VAL A 321 -1.26 -20.02 -1.11
C VAL A 321 -2.41 -20.80 -1.72
N GLU A 322 -2.25 -22.12 -1.76
CA GLU A 322 -3.29 -23.01 -2.28
C GLU A 322 -4.40 -23.20 -1.25
N ARG A 323 -5.66 -23.11 -1.70
CA ARG A 323 -6.89 -23.33 -0.95
C ARG A 323 -7.88 -24.15 -1.78
N MET A 324 -9.19 -23.84 -1.68
CA MET A 324 -10.25 -24.69 -2.23
C MET A 324 -10.83 -24.19 -3.58
N SER A 325 -10.30 -23.10 -4.14
CA SER A 325 -10.81 -22.57 -5.42
C SER A 325 -10.09 -23.09 -6.66
N THR A 326 -9.06 -23.95 -6.47
CA THR A 326 -8.32 -24.60 -7.56
C THR A 326 -8.21 -26.10 -7.41
#